data_3790990e853ea7f974e7f584b9373546
#
_entry.id   3790990e853ea7f974e7f584b9373546
#
_cell.length_a   1.000
_cell.length_b   1.000
_cell.length_c   1.000
_cell.angle_alpha   90.00
_cell.angle_beta   90.00
_cell.angle_gamma   90.00
#
_symmetry.space_group_name_H-M   'P 1'
#
loop_
_entity.id
_entity.type
_entity.pdbx_description
1 polymer ?
#
loop_
_entity_poly.entity_id
_entity_poly.type
_entity_poly.pdbx_seq_one_letter_code
_entity_poly.pdbx_strand_id
1 'polypeptide(L)'
;MTHRDWTVAFALVVALAAGLGAGYLLWGWPTNWYARDVTNLPASPENDIIRYGHSLIVDTPKHIGKAASDPQKRYAGNDLACKNCHLDAGLRPFAAPFVSTFATFPMLVDDQVITLKERINGCMLRSMNGKDLPKDGPEMEALIAYIKFLGQGTPEGVRVPGMGLFPLPDPPFAADGVRGEKVYADLCASCHKEDGQGDRNKPPRLGYSIPPLWGDDSFNAAAGMAKLAYAAAYIRANMPFGVRYLDPVLSEQQA
;
A
#
# COMPACT_ATOMS: atom_id res chain seq x y z
N MET A 1 -18.74 -45.84 -28.32
CA MET A 1 -18.07 -45.57 -27.02
C MET A 1 -18.75 -46.44 -25.99
N THR A 2 -18.02 -47.31 -25.33
CA THR A 2 -18.55 -48.24 -24.33
C THR A 2 -18.67 -47.57 -22.97
N HIS A 3 -19.46 -48.11 -22.08
CA HIS A 3 -19.64 -47.61 -20.69
C HIS A 3 -18.27 -47.48 -19.96
N ARG A 4 -17.31 -48.30 -20.35
CA ARG A 4 -15.91 -48.31 -19.85
C ARG A 4 -15.11 -47.10 -20.32
N ASP A 5 -15.41 -46.57 -21.50
CA ASP A 5 -14.69 -45.36 -22.02
C ASP A 5 -15.13 -44.10 -21.28
N TRP A 6 -16.40 -44.03 -20.87
CA TRP A 6 -16.92 -42.91 -20.07
C TRP A 6 -16.39 -42.92 -18.63
N THR A 7 -16.23 -44.10 -18.00
CA THR A 7 -15.65 -44.19 -16.66
C THR A 7 -14.19 -43.80 -16.61
N VAL A 8 -13.39 -44.15 -17.64
CA VAL A 8 -11.98 -43.74 -17.76
C VAL A 8 -11.87 -42.26 -18.02
N ALA A 9 -12.71 -41.70 -18.90
CA ALA A 9 -12.70 -40.25 -19.17
C ALA A 9 -13.10 -39.43 -17.92
N PHE A 10 -14.10 -39.89 -17.18
CA PHE A 10 -14.51 -39.22 -15.93
C PHE A 10 -13.43 -39.31 -14.86
N ALA A 11 -12.79 -40.47 -14.68
CA ALA A 11 -11.69 -40.63 -13.74
C ALA A 11 -10.49 -39.73 -14.06
N LEU A 12 -10.14 -39.54 -15.36
CA LEU A 12 -9.10 -38.65 -15.81
C LEU A 12 -9.43 -37.17 -15.54
N VAL A 13 -10.67 -36.74 -15.76
CA VAL A 13 -11.12 -35.38 -15.46
C VAL A 13 -11.07 -35.09 -13.96
N VAL A 14 -11.51 -36.04 -13.13
CA VAL A 14 -11.44 -35.92 -11.67
C VAL A 14 -9.99 -35.88 -11.17
N ALA A 15 -9.12 -36.72 -11.73
CA ALA A 15 -7.69 -36.74 -11.38
C ALA A 15 -6.98 -35.43 -11.79
N LEU A 16 -7.32 -34.89 -12.98
CA LEU A 16 -6.81 -33.58 -13.45
C LEU A 16 -7.33 -32.43 -12.57
N ALA A 17 -8.61 -32.43 -12.23
CA ALA A 17 -9.20 -31.41 -11.33
C ALA A 17 -8.62 -31.50 -9.91
N ALA A 18 -8.41 -32.72 -9.38
CA ALA A 18 -7.76 -32.94 -8.09
C ALA A 18 -6.26 -32.55 -8.13
N GLY A 19 -5.55 -32.84 -9.22
CA GLY A 19 -4.16 -32.43 -9.42
C GLY A 19 -4.01 -30.91 -9.55
N LEU A 20 -4.90 -30.25 -10.27
CA LEU A 20 -4.96 -28.79 -10.36
C LEU A 20 -5.36 -28.14 -9.02
N GLY A 21 -6.33 -28.74 -8.31
CA GLY A 21 -6.71 -28.29 -6.98
C GLY A 21 -5.60 -28.48 -5.93
N ALA A 22 -4.92 -29.61 -5.96
CA ALA A 22 -3.76 -29.87 -5.09
C ALA A 22 -2.56 -28.96 -5.44
N GLY A 23 -2.31 -28.72 -6.72
CA GLY A 23 -1.31 -27.76 -7.17
C GLY A 23 -1.65 -26.33 -6.72
N TYR A 24 -2.92 -25.95 -6.75
CA TYR A 24 -3.41 -24.66 -6.27
C TYR A 24 -3.29 -24.53 -4.74
N LEU A 25 -3.51 -25.63 -4.00
CA LEU A 25 -3.39 -25.68 -2.54
C LEU A 25 -1.93 -25.81 -2.06
N LEU A 26 -1.08 -26.51 -2.81
CA LEU A 26 0.32 -26.74 -2.45
C LEU A 26 1.27 -25.66 -2.96
N TRP A 27 0.94 -25.08 -4.10
CA TRP A 27 1.69 -23.94 -4.65
C TRP A 27 0.94 -22.65 -4.44
N GLY A 28 0.07 -22.52 -3.57
CA GLY A 28 -0.66 -21.33 -3.25
C GLY A 28 -0.43 -20.22 -4.26
N TRP A 29 -1.35 -19.48 -4.66
CA TRP A 29 -1.10 -18.29 -5.47
C TRP A 29 0.23 -17.68 -5.03
N PRO A 30 1.22 -17.41 -5.90
CA PRO A 30 2.51 -16.91 -5.49
C PRO A 30 2.32 -15.54 -4.84
N THR A 31 1.97 -15.57 -3.57
CA THR A 31 1.92 -14.39 -2.72
C THR A 31 3.36 -14.08 -2.38
N ASN A 32 4.09 -13.52 -3.33
CA ASN A 32 5.46 -13.04 -3.16
C ASN A 32 5.55 -11.85 -2.18
N TRP A 33 4.62 -11.78 -1.23
CA TRP A 33 4.56 -10.72 -0.25
C TRP A 33 5.82 -10.61 0.63
N TYR A 34 6.55 -11.70 0.81
CA TYR A 34 7.61 -11.82 1.81
C TYR A 34 9.02 -11.99 1.24
N ALA A 35 9.17 -12.18 -0.06
CA ALA A 35 10.43 -12.65 -0.62
C ALA A 35 11.41 -11.55 -1.07
N ARG A 36 11.10 -10.25 -0.84
CA ARG A 36 11.85 -9.19 -1.51
C ARG A 36 12.43 -8.18 -0.54
N ASP A 37 13.59 -8.56 -0.02
CA ASP A 37 14.38 -7.72 0.85
C ASP A 37 15.47 -7.02 0.03
N VAL A 38 15.42 -5.70 0.00
CA VAL A 38 16.42 -4.87 -0.68
C VAL A 38 17.83 -5.01 -0.09
N THR A 39 17.93 -5.46 1.18
CA THR A 39 19.22 -5.64 1.85
C THR A 39 19.99 -6.84 1.29
N ASN A 40 19.30 -7.81 0.71
CA ASN A 40 19.88 -9.01 0.12
C ASN A 40 20.25 -8.84 -1.37
N LEU A 41 20.01 -7.68 -1.96
CA LEU A 41 20.38 -7.40 -3.33
C LEU A 41 21.92 -7.30 -3.46
N PRO A 42 22.54 -7.95 -4.46
CA PRO A 42 23.95 -7.75 -4.73
C PRO A 42 24.26 -6.31 -5.13
N ALA A 43 25.51 -5.89 -4.96
CA ALA A 43 25.94 -4.57 -5.38
C ALA A 43 25.93 -4.48 -6.92
N SER A 44 25.14 -3.55 -7.45
CA SER A 44 25.13 -3.17 -8.88
C SER A 44 24.42 -1.82 -9.04
N PRO A 45 24.69 -1.08 -10.12
CA PRO A 45 24.01 0.19 -10.39
C PRO A 45 22.48 0.06 -10.40
N GLU A 46 21.93 -1.00 -10.98
CA GLU A 46 20.50 -1.27 -11.05
C GLU A 46 19.91 -1.49 -9.65
N ASN A 47 20.61 -2.26 -8.82
CA ASN A 47 20.19 -2.54 -7.45
C ASN A 47 20.34 -1.31 -6.53
N ASP A 48 21.28 -0.42 -6.83
CA ASP A 48 21.43 0.85 -6.10
C ASP A 48 20.24 1.77 -6.37
N ILE A 49 19.71 1.79 -7.59
CA ILE A 49 18.47 2.51 -7.94
C ILE A 49 17.28 1.93 -7.15
N ILE A 50 17.17 0.61 -7.03
CA ILE A 50 16.12 -0.05 -6.23
C ILE A 50 16.25 0.32 -4.75
N ARG A 51 17.46 0.30 -4.18
CA ARG A 51 17.71 0.72 -2.79
C ARG A 51 17.36 2.19 -2.57
N TYR A 52 17.68 3.04 -3.54
CA TYR A 52 17.30 4.45 -3.47
C TYR A 52 15.78 4.60 -3.49
N GLY A 53 15.06 3.87 -4.34
CA GLY A 53 13.60 3.85 -4.36
C GLY A 53 13.00 3.40 -3.02
N HIS A 54 13.54 2.34 -2.42
CA HIS A 54 13.15 1.93 -1.07
C HIS A 54 13.38 3.05 -0.05
N SER A 55 14.56 3.71 -0.08
CA SER A 55 14.86 4.79 0.85
C SER A 55 13.94 6.00 0.69
N LEU A 56 13.52 6.31 -0.52
CA LEU A 56 12.50 7.33 -0.79
C LEU A 56 11.15 6.99 -0.14
N ILE A 57 10.74 5.72 -0.14
CA ILE A 57 9.50 5.25 0.49
C ILE A 57 9.59 5.31 2.02
N VAL A 58 10.71 4.87 2.61
CA VAL A 58 10.81 4.73 4.07
C VAL A 58 11.28 5.99 4.79
N ASP A 59 11.98 6.87 4.09
CA ASP A 59 12.57 8.11 4.64
C ASP A 59 12.34 9.32 3.71
N THR A 60 11.12 9.43 3.19
CA THR A 60 10.69 10.49 2.26
C THR A 60 11.08 11.89 2.73
N PRO A 61 10.87 12.26 4.02
CA PRO A 61 11.22 13.60 4.52
C PRO A 61 12.69 13.99 4.33
N LYS A 62 13.59 13.01 4.44
CA LYS A 62 15.03 13.21 4.28
C LYS A 62 15.43 13.46 2.82
N HIS A 63 14.82 12.73 1.90
CA HIS A 63 15.26 12.72 0.51
C HIS A 63 14.55 13.77 -0.36
N ILE A 64 13.24 13.92 -0.17
CA ILE A 64 12.39 14.77 -1.01
C ILE A 64 11.38 15.60 -0.20
N GLY A 65 11.49 15.62 1.13
CA GLY A 65 10.63 16.40 2.03
C GLY A 65 11.17 17.80 2.29
N LYS A 66 10.52 18.52 3.21
CA LYS A 66 10.89 19.89 3.63
C LYS A 66 12.32 20.00 4.11
N ALA A 67 12.85 18.94 4.73
CA ALA A 67 14.20 18.87 5.30
C ALA A 67 15.24 18.26 4.34
N ALA A 68 14.91 18.00 3.08
CA ALA A 68 15.88 17.54 2.11
C ALA A 68 17.04 18.52 2.00
N SER A 69 18.28 18.00 2.02
CA SER A 69 19.52 18.80 1.99
C SER A 69 19.62 19.65 0.73
N ASP A 70 19.15 19.12 -0.41
CA ASP A 70 19.03 19.86 -1.65
C ASP A 70 17.66 20.54 -1.71
N PRO A 71 17.58 21.88 -1.70
CA PRO A 71 16.31 22.60 -1.81
C PRO A 71 15.54 22.31 -3.09
N GLN A 72 16.21 21.94 -4.19
CA GLN A 72 15.56 21.60 -5.46
C GLN A 72 14.80 20.27 -5.38
N LYS A 73 15.14 19.41 -4.42
CA LYS A 73 14.48 18.12 -4.17
C LYS A 73 13.34 18.20 -3.15
N ARG A 74 12.97 19.35 -2.67
CA ARG A 74 11.86 19.53 -1.71
C ARG A 74 10.53 19.48 -2.44
N TYR A 75 10.05 18.26 -2.69
CA TYR A 75 8.81 18.00 -3.41
C TYR A 75 7.63 17.75 -2.46
N ALA A 76 7.82 17.04 -1.35
CA ALA A 76 6.76 16.84 -0.37
C ALA A 76 6.51 18.10 0.46
N GLY A 77 5.24 18.43 0.67
CA GLY A 77 4.78 19.58 1.43
C GLY A 77 4.48 19.28 2.90
N ASN A 78 4.52 17.99 3.31
CA ASN A 78 4.42 17.52 4.68
C ASN A 78 5.63 16.67 5.05
N ASP A 79 5.72 16.26 6.31
CA ASP A 79 6.80 15.41 6.82
C ASP A 79 6.41 13.93 6.91
N LEU A 80 5.37 13.49 6.19
CA LEU A 80 5.02 12.08 6.07
C LEU A 80 6.07 11.33 5.23
N ALA A 81 6.26 10.05 5.55
CA ALA A 81 6.90 9.11 4.64
C ALA A 81 5.83 8.27 3.92
N CYS A 82 6.11 7.85 2.69
CA CYS A 82 5.18 7.00 1.93
C CYS A 82 4.77 5.74 2.72
N LYS A 83 5.72 5.17 3.49
CA LYS A 83 5.47 4.02 4.37
C LYS A 83 4.46 4.28 5.49
N ASN A 84 4.14 5.54 5.83
CA ASN A 84 3.15 5.81 6.87
C ASN A 84 1.74 5.36 6.46
N CYS A 85 1.46 5.33 5.14
CA CYS A 85 0.23 4.77 4.58
C CYS A 85 0.47 3.43 3.86
N HIS A 86 1.59 3.31 3.12
CA HIS A 86 2.00 2.07 2.46
C HIS A 86 2.86 1.23 3.41
N LEU A 87 2.20 0.64 4.41
CA LEU A 87 2.86 -0.06 5.52
C LEU A 87 3.83 -1.15 5.04
N ASP A 88 4.85 -1.42 5.84
CA ASP A 88 5.93 -2.35 5.52
C ASP A 88 6.58 -2.04 4.17
N ALA A 89 6.76 -0.73 3.90
CA ALA A 89 7.31 -0.21 2.64
C ALA A 89 6.56 -0.71 1.37
N GLY A 90 5.24 -0.88 1.48
CA GLY A 90 4.38 -1.36 0.40
C GLY A 90 4.21 -2.87 0.34
N LEU A 91 4.59 -3.59 1.40
CA LEU A 91 4.45 -5.04 1.50
C LEU A 91 3.27 -5.50 2.37
N ARG A 92 2.57 -4.61 3.07
CA ARG A 92 1.44 -5.03 3.91
C ARG A 92 0.15 -5.17 3.10
N PRO A 93 -0.49 -6.36 3.11
CA PRO A 93 -1.79 -6.56 2.47
C PRO A 93 -2.83 -5.56 2.95
N PHE A 94 -3.64 -5.05 2.02
CA PHE A 94 -4.72 -4.08 2.26
C PHE A 94 -4.29 -2.73 2.86
N ALA A 95 -2.99 -2.44 2.92
CA ALA A 95 -2.45 -1.11 3.20
C ALA A 95 -1.98 -0.41 1.91
N ALA A 96 -2.76 -0.51 0.84
CA ALA A 96 -2.43 -0.03 -0.49
C ALA A 96 -1.02 -0.48 -0.95
N PRO A 97 -0.72 -1.78 -0.94
CA PRO A 97 0.62 -2.31 -1.20
C PRO A 97 1.07 -2.14 -2.65
N PHE A 98 2.37 -2.38 -2.90
CA PHE A 98 2.98 -2.20 -4.22
C PHE A 98 3.18 -3.51 -5.01
N VAL A 99 2.91 -4.67 -4.43
CA VAL A 99 3.31 -5.99 -4.94
C VAL A 99 2.85 -6.29 -6.37
N SER A 100 1.64 -5.89 -6.78
CA SER A 100 1.22 -5.99 -8.19
C SER A 100 0.98 -4.64 -8.86
N THR A 101 1.40 -3.54 -8.21
CA THR A 101 1.14 -2.19 -8.72
C THR A 101 1.74 -1.99 -10.10
N PHE A 102 3.01 -2.37 -10.30
CA PHE A 102 3.67 -2.21 -11.60
C PHE A 102 2.95 -2.97 -12.72
N ALA A 103 2.47 -4.18 -12.44
CA ALA A 103 1.79 -5.04 -13.41
C ALA A 103 0.39 -4.52 -13.82
N THR A 104 -0.20 -3.61 -13.04
CA THR A 104 -1.56 -3.09 -13.29
C THR A 104 -1.57 -1.71 -13.96
N PHE A 105 -0.41 -1.12 -14.25
CA PHE A 105 -0.32 0.14 -14.98
C PHE A 105 0.24 -0.07 -16.40
N PRO A 106 -0.20 0.75 -17.40
CA PRO A 106 -1.18 1.84 -17.29
C PRO A 106 -2.60 1.32 -17.00
N MET A 107 -3.43 2.13 -16.37
CA MET A 107 -4.80 1.77 -16.05
C MET A 107 -5.80 2.86 -16.42
N LEU A 108 -7.05 2.47 -16.70
CA LEU A 108 -8.14 3.41 -16.96
C LEU A 108 -8.74 3.88 -15.64
N VAL A 109 -8.78 5.20 -15.44
CA VAL A 109 -9.40 5.86 -14.27
C VAL A 109 -10.18 7.06 -14.78
N ASP A 110 -11.48 7.12 -14.49
CA ASP A 110 -12.35 8.23 -14.90
C ASP A 110 -12.21 8.59 -16.40
N ASP A 111 -12.27 7.56 -17.27
CA ASP A 111 -12.12 7.66 -18.74
C ASP A 111 -10.75 8.17 -19.23
N GLN A 112 -9.75 8.22 -18.35
CA GLN A 112 -8.38 8.58 -18.68
C GLN A 112 -7.43 7.43 -18.43
N VAL A 113 -6.51 7.20 -19.38
CA VAL A 113 -5.41 6.26 -19.17
C VAL A 113 -4.32 6.96 -18.36
N ILE A 114 -4.07 6.48 -17.16
CA ILE A 114 -3.01 6.99 -16.29
C ILE A 114 -1.84 6.01 -16.20
N THR A 115 -0.65 6.56 -16.21
CA THR A 115 0.60 5.84 -16.02
C THR A 115 0.95 5.73 -14.52
N LEU A 116 1.87 4.83 -14.17
CA LEU A 116 2.39 4.76 -12.80
C LEU A 116 3.08 6.06 -12.36
N LYS A 117 3.75 6.78 -13.27
CA LYS A 117 4.34 8.11 -13.00
C LYS A 117 3.28 9.12 -12.57
N GLU A 118 2.17 9.16 -13.28
CA GLU A 118 1.03 10.03 -12.94
C GLU A 118 0.35 9.63 -11.63
N ARG A 119 0.25 8.32 -11.38
CA ARG A 119 -0.26 7.83 -10.08
C ARG A 119 0.63 8.27 -8.91
N ILE A 120 1.96 8.16 -9.05
CA ILE A 120 2.93 8.61 -8.04
C ILE A 120 2.79 10.12 -7.82
N ASN A 121 2.75 10.92 -8.88
CA ASN A 121 2.57 12.37 -8.78
C ASN A 121 1.21 12.74 -8.17
N GLY A 122 0.16 11.99 -8.46
CA GLY A 122 -1.11 12.12 -7.75
C GLY A 122 -0.99 11.90 -6.22
N CYS A 123 -0.10 11.03 -5.77
CA CYS A 123 0.19 10.89 -4.33
C CYS A 123 1.01 12.07 -3.81
N MET A 124 2.00 12.56 -4.57
CA MET A 124 2.80 13.73 -4.18
C MET A 124 1.93 14.97 -3.98
N LEU A 125 1.00 15.23 -4.88
CA LEU A 125 0.07 16.37 -4.81
C LEU A 125 -0.93 16.26 -3.66
N ARG A 126 -1.44 15.07 -3.37
CA ARG A 126 -2.56 14.86 -2.44
C ARG A 126 -2.12 14.33 -1.08
N SER A 127 -1.49 13.17 -1.05
CA SER A 127 -1.08 12.51 0.20
C SER A 127 0.12 13.18 0.83
N MET A 128 1.06 13.63 0.00
CA MET A 128 2.25 14.35 0.45
C MET A 128 2.06 15.87 0.51
N ASN A 129 0.87 16.38 0.15
CA ASN A 129 0.53 17.80 0.17
C ASN A 129 1.59 18.69 -0.49
N GLY A 130 2.20 18.24 -1.57
CA GLY A 130 3.38 18.81 -2.18
C GLY A 130 3.21 19.14 -3.67
N LYS A 131 4.24 18.92 -4.43
CA LYS A 131 4.31 19.16 -5.88
C LYS A 131 4.82 17.93 -6.63
N ASP A 132 4.59 17.90 -7.94
CA ASP A 132 5.01 16.82 -8.81
C ASP A 132 6.53 16.58 -8.78
N LEU A 133 6.92 15.32 -8.79
CA LEU A 133 8.27 14.90 -9.19
C LEU A 133 8.44 15.06 -10.70
N PRO A 134 9.61 15.44 -11.18
CA PRO A 134 9.94 15.36 -12.60
C PRO A 134 9.71 13.93 -13.12
N LYS A 135 8.93 13.79 -14.19
CA LYS A 135 8.55 12.46 -14.70
C LYS A 135 9.75 11.61 -15.14
N ASP A 136 10.84 12.25 -15.55
CA ASP A 136 12.08 11.59 -15.98
C ASP A 136 13.24 11.91 -15.04
N GLY A 137 12.92 12.25 -13.78
CA GLY A 137 13.90 12.49 -12.74
C GLY A 137 14.31 11.23 -11.98
N PRO A 138 15.50 11.25 -11.34
CA PRO A 138 16.06 10.08 -10.67
C PRO A 138 15.19 9.57 -9.51
N GLU A 139 14.45 10.44 -8.83
CA GLU A 139 13.52 10.06 -7.76
C GLU A 139 12.34 9.26 -8.31
N MET A 140 11.77 9.67 -9.45
CA MET A 140 10.68 8.96 -10.10
C MET A 140 11.15 7.60 -10.63
N GLU A 141 12.32 7.56 -11.26
CA GLU A 141 12.90 6.30 -11.75
C GLU A 141 13.18 5.32 -10.61
N ALA A 142 13.71 5.80 -9.49
CA ALA A 142 13.99 4.97 -8.33
C ALA A 142 12.72 4.42 -7.68
N LEU A 143 11.67 5.23 -7.54
CA LEU A 143 10.37 4.78 -7.05
C LEU A 143 9.77 3.69 -7.93
N ILE A 144 9.81 3.88 -9.26
CA ILE A 144 9.33 2.87 -10.22
C ILE A 144 10.17 1.60 -10.14
N ALA A 145 11.50 1.71 -10.07
CA ALA A 145 12.39 0.55 -9.95
C ALA A 145 12.08 -0.27 -8.70
N TYR A 146 11.85 0.38 -7.57
CA TYR A 146 11.47 -0.30 -6.34
C TYR A 146 10.09 -0.96 -6.44
N ILE A 147 9.08 -0.27 -6.96
CA ILE A 147 7.73 -0.83 -7.15
C ILE A 147 7.78 -2.02 -8.13
N LYS A 148 8.56 -1.92 -9.22
CA LYS A 148 8.79 -3.01 -10.17
C LYS A 148 9.49 -4.20 -9.50
N PHE A 149 10.49 -3.94 -8.68
CA PHE A 149 11.19 -4.98 -7.91
C PHE A 149 10.22 -5.75 -7.01
N LEU A 150 9.34 -5.07 -6.28
CA LEU A 150 8.33 -5.73 -5.46
C LEU A 150 7.34 -6.55 -6.29
N GLY A 151 7.05 -6.13 -7.51
CA GLY A 151 6.12 -6.77 -8.44
C GLY A 151 6.72 -7.88 -9.30
N GLN A 152 8.02 -8.19 -9.21
CA GLN A 152 8.65 -9.21 -10.04
C GLN A 152 7.93 -10.56 -9.95
N GLY A 153 7.69 -11.20 -11.09
CA GLY A 153 6.95 -12.46 -11.19
C GLY A 153 5.42 -12.31 -11.16
N THR A 154 4.88 -11.09 -10.98
CA THR A 154 3.46 -10.83 -11.17
C THR A 154 3.19 -10.65 -12.67
N PRO A 155 2.32 -11.45 -13.30
CA PRO A 155 1.96 -11.28 -14.69
C PRO A 155 1.29 -9.92 -14.94
N GLU A 156 1.46 -9.38 -16.14
CA GLU A 156 0.81 -8.12 -16.53
C GLU A 156 -0.71 -8.21 -16.42
N GLY A 157 -1.34 -7.17 -15.92
CA GLY A 157 -2.78 -7.08 -15.66
C GLY A 157 -3.26 -7.85 -14.42
N VAL A 158 -2.41 -8.66 -13.77
CA VAL A 158 -2.80 -9.45 -12.61
C VAL A 158 -2.72 -8.62 -11.33
N ARG A 159 -3.83 -8.63 -10.60
CA ARG A 159 -3.92 -8.07 -9.26
C ARG A 159 -3.93 -9.20 -8.23
N VAL A 160 -2.86 -9.31 -7.47
CA VAL A 160 -2.75 -10.37 -6.45
C VAL A 160 -3.70 -10.11 -5.26
N PRO A 161 -4.18 -11.16 -4.56
CA PRO A 161 -4.99 -11.02 -3.35
C PRO A 161 -4.28 -10.14 -2.30
N GLY A 162 -5.04 -9.31 -1.61
CA GLY A 162 -4.48 -8.37 -0.62
C GLY A 162 -4.06 -7.00 -1.17
N MET A 163 -4.13 -6.80 -2.51
CA MET A 163 -3.86 -5.51 -3.13
C MET A 163 -4.98 -4.50 -2.88
N GLY A 164 -4.58 -3.22 -2.78
CA GLY A 164 -5.48 -2.11 -2.55
C GLY A 164 -5.87 -1.96 -1.09
N LEU A 165 -7.14 -1.66 -0.83
CA LEU A 165 -7.73 -1.58 0.50
C LEU A 165 -8.62 -2.80 0.74
N PHE A 166 -8.90 -3.09 2.00
CA PHE A 166 -9.81 -4.18 2.36
C PHE A 166 -11.22 -3.89 1.79
N PRO A 167 -11.87 -4.86 1.13
CA PRO A 167 -13.20 -4.65 0.60
C PRO A 167 -14.23 -4.65 1.74
N LEU A 168 -14.64 -3.47 2.19
CA LEU A 168 -15.77 -3.32 3.09
C LEU A 168 -17.05 -3.13 2.29
N PRO A 169 -18.16 -3.77 2.69
CA PRO A 169 -19.48 -3.48 2.14
C PRO A 169 -19.90 -2.05 2.53
N ASP A 170 -20.80 -1.47 1.76
CA ASP A 170 -21.43 -0.21 2.14
C ASP A 170 -22.18 -0.40 3.47
N PRO A 171 -21.93 0.43 4.47
CA PRO A 171 -22.59 0.28 5.77
C PRO A 171 -24.08 0.60 5.66
N PRO A 172 -24.96 -0.17 6.31
CA PRO A 172 -26.40 0.06 6.31
C PRO A 172 -26.82 1.23 7.25
N PHE A 173 -25.86 2.00 7.75
CA PHE A 173 -26.05 3.08 8.72
C PHE A 173 -25.19 4.29 8.34
N ALA A 174 -25.61 5.46 8.77
CA ALA A 174 -24.83 6.69 8.61
C ALA A 174 -23.64 6.72 9.60
N ALA A 175 -22.58 7.41 9.20
CA ALA A 175 -21.48 7.72 10.11
C ALA A 175 -21.98 8.52 11.32
N ASP A 176 -21.44 8.21 12.49
CA ASP A 176 -21.82 8.80 13.78
C ASP A 176 -20.57 9.33 14.48
N GLY A 177 -20.41 10.64 14.48
CA GLY A 177 -19.23 11.31 15.05
C GLY A 177 -19.09 11.09 16.55
N VAL A 178 -20.19 11.03 17.32
CA VAL A 178 -20.14 10.82 18.78
C VAL A 178 -19.62 9.43 19.11
N ARG A 179 -20.10 8.42 18.39
CA ARG A 179 -19.59 7.06 18.54
C ARG A 179 -18.15 6.96 18.06
N GLY A 180 -17.81 7.61 16.94
CA GLY A 180 -16.45 7.65 16.41
C GLY A 180 -15.46 8.30 17.38
N GLU A 181 -15.83 9.39 18.05
CA GLU A 181 -15.02 10.04 19.08
C GLU A 181 -14.70 9.07 20.23
N LYS A 182 -15.70 8.32 20.70
CA LYS A 182 -15.47 7.31 21.73
C LYS A 182 -14.53 6.19 21.26
N VAL A 183 -14.72 5.67 20.06
CA VAL A 183 -13.82 4.64 19.48
C VAL A 183 -12.41 5.19 19.35
N TYR A 184 -12.27 6.44 18.91
CA TYR A 184 -10.97 7.10 18.79
C TYR A 184 -10.26 7.20 20.14
N ALA A 185 -10.96 7.69 21.17
CA ALA A 185 -10.41 7.81 22.51
C ALA A 185 -9.96 6.46 23.09
N ASP A 186 -10.78 5.43 22.91
CA ASP A 186 -10.52 4.10 23.47
C ASP A 186 -9.39 3.33 22.74
N LEU A 187 -9.26 3.47 21.40
CA LEU A 187 -8.42 2.59 20.60
C LEU A 187 -7.34 3.28 19.75
N CYS A 188 -7.41 4.60 19.56
CA CYS A 188 -6.55 5.33 18.63
C CYS A 188 -5.68 6.39 19.32
N ALA A 189 -6.24 7.12 20.27
CA ALA A 189 -5.61 8.27 20.91
C ALA A 189 -4.31 7.93 21.64
N SER A 190 -4.16 6.71 22.16
CA SER A 190 -2.93 6.26 22.82
C SER A 190 -1.69 6.40 21.93
N CYS A 191 -1.86 6.20 20.61
CA CYS A 191 -0.81 6.34 19.61
C CYS A 191 -0.92 7.67 18.85
N HIS A 192 -2.09 8.00 18.32
CA HIS A 192 -2.29 9.19 17.50
C HIS A 192 -2.50 10.47 18.30
N LYS A 193 -2.51 10.41 19.64
CA LYS A 193 -2.79 11.49 20.59
C LYS A 193 -4.26 11.94 20.53
N GLU A 194 -4.69 12.70 21.54
CA GLU A 194 -6.05 13.25 21.60
C GLU A 194 -6.32 14.23 20.46
N ASP A 195 -5.29 14.97 20.03
CA ASP A 195 -5.33 15.94 18.94
C ASP A 195 -5.10 15.34 17.54
N GLY A 196 -4.87 14.03 17.44
CA GLY A 196 -4.62 13.34 16.16
C GLY A 196 -3.29 13.64 15.51
N GLN A 197 -2.35 14.31 16.20
CA GLN A 197 -1.09 14.76 15.61
C GLN A 197 0.05 13.73 15.70
N GLY A 198 -0.17 12.60 16.36
CA GLY A 198 0.78 11.50 16.42
C GLY A 198 2.09 11.83 17.10
N ASP A 199 3.15 11.12 16.73
CA ASP A 199 4.50 11.29 17.29
C ASP A 199 5.54 11.50 16.20
N ARG A 200 6.29 12.60 16.29
CA ARG A 200 7.47 12.84 15.46
C ARG A 200 8.62 11.90 15.86
N ASN A 201 9.39 11.52 14.87
CA ASN A 201 10.67 10.83 15.12
C ASN A 201 11.62 11.75 15.91
N LYS A 202 12.42 11.12 16.78
CA LYS A 202 13.52 11.83 17.45
C LYS A 202 14.74 11.96 16.50
N PRO A 203 15.45 13.09 16.53
CA PRO A 203 16.69 13.21 15.76
C PRO A 203 17.65 12.04 16.00
N PRO A 204 18.39 11.59 15.00
CA PRO A 204 18.52 12.18 13.66
C PRO A 204 17.43 11.77 12.64
N ARG A 205 16.45 10.96 13.02
CA ARG A 205 15.35 10.55 12.14
C ARG A 205 14.41 11.72 11.91
N LEU A 206 13.95 11.86 10.66
CA LEU A 206 12.96 12.87 10.26
C LEU A 206 11.56 12.24 10.14
N GLY A 207 10.55 13.10 10.02
CA GLY A 207 9.17 12.69 9.86
C GLY A 207 8.54 12.11 11.13
N TYR A 208 7.69 11.11 10.95
CA TYR A 208 6.83 10.57 12.01
C TYR A 208 7.04 9.09 12.24
N SER A 209 7.08 8.70 13.51
CA SER A 209 6.90 7.31 13.94
C SER A 209 5.41 6.93 13.92
N ILE A 210 4.55 7.86 14.35
CA ILE A 210 3.10 7.76 14.31
C ILE A 210 2.58 9.00 13.58
N PRO A 211 2.02 8.85 12.36
CA PRO A 211 1.67 9.98 11.52
C PRO A 211 0.49 10.79 12.08
N PRO A 212 0.43 12.11 11.81
CA PRO A 212 -0.75 12.90 12.02
C PRO A 212 -1.88 12.46 11.09
N LEU A 213 -3.10 12.47 11.58
CA LEU A 213 -4.29 12.06 10.84
C LEU A 213 -4.96 13.20 10.08
N TRP A 214 -4.68 14.45 10.47
CA TRP A 214 -5.19 15.68 9.85
C TRP A 214 -4.25 16.86 10.14
N GLY A 215 -4.55 18.01 9.56
CA GLY A 215 -3.76 19.23 9.71
C GLY A 215 -2.72 19.43 8.63
N ASP A 216 -1.93 20.51 8.76
CA ASP A 216 -1.03 20.99 7.71
C ASP A 216 0.13 20.02 7.39
N ASP A 217 0.49 19.16 8.34
CA ASP A 217 1.57 18.20 8.17
C ASP A 217 1.06 16.79 7.84
N SER A 218 -0.22 16.69 7.47
CA SER A 218 -0.88 15.46 7.00
C SER A 218 -1.26 15.57 5.51
N PHE A 219 -2.05 14.61 5.03
CA PHE A 219 -2.59 14.61 3.67
C PHE A 219 -3.69 15.69 3.51
N ASN A 220 -3.91 16.15 2.28
CA ASN A 220 -4.94 17.14 2.00
C ASN A 220 -6.32 16.49 1.70
N ALA A 221 -7.36 17.33 1.57
CA ALA A 221 -8.73 16.88 1.37
C ALA A 221 -8.96 16.09 0.06
N ALA A 222 -8.07 16.20 -0.93
CA ALA A 222 -8.15 15.44 -2.18
C ALA A 222 -7.49 14.04 -2.10
N ALA A 223 -6.85 13.70 -0.99
CA ALA A 223 -6.21 12.41 -0.79
C ALA A 223 -7.25 11.29 -0.65
N GLY A 224 -6.84 10.07 -1.00
CA GLY A 224 -7.70 8.89 -0.82
C GLY A 224 -8.13 8.70 0.64
N MET A 225 -7.22 8.92 1.60
CA MET A 225 -7.50 8.79 3.04
C MET A 225 -8.47 9.83 3.58
N ALA A 226 -8.76 10.91 2.84
CA ALA A 226 -9.82 11.86 3.19
C ALA A 226 -11.23 11.34 2.85
N LYS A 227 -11.34 10.23 2.11
CA LYS A 227 -12.62 9.59 1.77
C LYS A 227 -12.97 8.57 2.85
N LEU A 228 -14.13 8.73 3.51
CA LEU A 228 -14.56 7.86 4.62
C LEU A 228 -14.47 6.37 4.31
N ALA A 229 -14.99 5.93 3.14
CA ALA A 229 -14.94 4.53 2.76
C ALA A 229 -13.51 3.98 2.64
N TYR A 230 -12.56 4.80 2.19
CA TYR A 230 -11.16 4.38 2.06
C TYR A 230 -10.46 4.37 3.42
N ALA A 231 -10.73 5.37 4.25
CA ALA A 231 -10.21 5.42 5.62
C ALA A 231 -10.72 4.23 6.43
N ALA A 232 -12.04 3.96 6.42
CA ALA A 232 -12.63 2.82 7.10
C ALA A 232 -12.02 1.48 6.65
N ALA A 233 -11.92 1.27 5.34
CA ALA A 233 -11.32 0.06 4.78
C ALA A 233 -9.85 -0.14 5.22
N TYR A 234 -9.08 0.95 5.25
CA TYR A 234 -7.69 0.93 5.71
C TYR A 234 -7.60 0.66 7.21
N ILE A 235 -8.37 1.40 8.01
CA ILE A 235 -8.41 1.30 9.48
C ILE A 235 -8.80 -0.12 9.89
N ARG A 236 -9.87 -0.66 9.32
CA ARG A 236 -10.37 -2.01 9.62
C ARG A 236 -9.33 -3.10 9.45
N ALA A 237 -8.49 -2.99 8.41
CA ALA A 237 -7.50 -4.00 8.09
C ALA A 237 -6.15 -3.84 8.80
N ASN A 238 -5.81 -2.62 9.24
CA ASN A 238 -4.43 -2.28 9.63
C ASN A 238 -4.29 -1.60 10.99
N MET A 239 -5.40 -1.16 11.61
CA MET A 239 -5.37 -0.44 12.90
C MET A 239 -6.18 -1.16 13.99
N PRO A 240 -5.74 -1.08 15.24
CA PRO A 240 -4.45 -0.55 15.72
C PRO A 240 -3.24 -1.20 15.05
N PHE A 241 -2.13 -0.47 14.93
CA PHE A 241 -0.94 -0.98 14.22
C PHE A 241 -0.46 -2.31 14.81
N GLY A 242 -0.24 -3.30 13.94
CA GLY A 242 0.15 -4.65 14.33
C GLY A 242 -0.98 -5.67 14.21
N VAL A 243 -2.25 -5.25 14.07
CA VAL A 243 -3.35 -6.18 13.80
C VAL A 243 -3.22 -6.81 12.40
N ARG A 244 -3.92 -7.91 12.21
CA ARG A 244 -4.01 -8.61 10.93
C ARG A 244 -5.42 -8.43 10.37
N TYR A 245 -5.53 -8.25 9.07
CA TYR A 245 -6.82 -8.10 8.39
C TYR A 245 -7.75 -9.32 8.57
N LEU A 246 -7.17 -10.51 8.86
CA LEU A 246 -7.91 -11.74 9.16
C LEU A 246 -8.42 -11.80 10.60
N ASP A 247 -7.84 -11.01 11.50
CA ASP A 247 -8.20 -10.94 12.92
C ASP A 247 -8.18 -9.47 13.39
N PRO A 248 -9.12 -8.66 12.90
CA PRO A 248 -9.18 -7.25 13.20
C PRO A 248 -9.78 -6.99 14.59
N VAL A 249 -9.26 -5.97 15.26
CA VAL A 249 -9.78 -5.50 16.56
C VAL A 249 -11.09 -4.72 16.38
N LEU A 250 -11.20 -3.94 15.30
CA LEU A 250 -12.37 -3.12 15.02
C LEU A 250 -13.44 -3.91 14.28
N SER A 251 -14.69 -3.76 14.67
CA SER A 251 -15.83 -4.16 13.84
C SER A 251 -15.96 -3.22 12.63
N GLU A 252 -16.72 -3.62 11.62
CA GLU A 252 -17.03 -2.77 10.45
C GLU A 252 -17.72 -1.45 10.85
N GLN A 253 -18.50 -1.48 11.93
CA GLN A 253 -19.19 -0.31 12.43
C GLN A 253 -18.26 0.66 13.20
N GLN A 254 -17.12 0.18 13.72
CA GLN A 254 -16.16 0.98 14.47
C GLN A 254 -15.07 1.58 13.56
N ALA A 255 -14.83 1.01 12.42
CA ALA A 255 -13.87 1.51 11.43
C ALA A 255 -14.46 2.64 10.60
#